data_ca34c9ba76ced98f0f7c03e84dd40a51
#
_entry.id   ca34c9ba76ced98f0f7c03e84dd40a51
#
_cell.length_a   1.000
_cell.length_b   1.000
_cell.length_c   1.000
_cell.angle_alpha   90.00
_cell.angle_beta   90.00
_cell.angle_gamma   90.00
#
_symmetry.space_group_name_H-M   'P 1'
#
loop_
_entity.id
_entity.type
_entity.pdbx_description
1 polymer ?
#
loop_
_entity_poly.entity_id
_entity_poly.type
_entity_poly.pdbx_seq_one_letter_code
_entity_poly.pdbx_strand_id
1 'polypeptide(L)'
;MRISIFGLGYVGAVCAGCLSARGHEVVGVDISKEKIDLINAGKSPIVEPGLGELLSQGIANGRLRGTTNFAEAIRDTDLSMICVGTPSKKNGDLELNYIESVCREIGFVLRDKTTRHTIVVRSTVLPGTVANVVIPILEDCSGKKAGVDFGVAVNPEFLRESTAIADYDQPPMTVIGEFDTASGDVLQSLYEELDAPIIRKDIAVAEMIKYTCNVWHATKVTFANEIGNIAKAVGVDGREVMEVVCQDKTLNLSQYYMRPGFAFGGSCLPKDVRALTYRAGSLDVEAPLLNSLMRSNESQVQNAFDIVSSHDKRKVALLGLSFKAGTDDLRESPLVELAEMLIGKGYDLSIYDSNVEYARVHGANKDYIEGKIPHVSSLLNSNFDDVINNSDVIILGNRDEKFRALAQNAPDGKQVVDLVGFMSKATCATGRTEGICW
;
A
#
# COMPACT_ATOMS: atom_id res chain seq x y z
N MET A 1 20.70 17.77 -5.99
CA MET A 1 19.50 18.62 -5.84
C MET A 1 19.12 18.64 -4.37
N ARG A 2 18.54 19.75 -3.85
CA ARG A 2 18.07 19.88 -2.47
C ARG A 2 16.57 19.69 -2.44
N ILE A 3 16.08 18.70 -1.70
CA ILE A 3 14.67 18.23 -1.79
C ILE A 3 14.08 18.20 -0.38
N SER A 4 12.91 18.80 -0.18
CA SER A 4 12.09 18.59 1.00
C SER A 4 10.96 17.58 0.72
N ILE A 5 10.72 16.66 1.64
CA ILE A 5 9.70 15.62 1.54
C ILE A 5 8.73 15.77 2.70
N PHE A 6 7.48 16.12 2.38
CA PHE A 6 6.41 16.35 3.35
C PHE A 6 5.57 15.10 3.55
N GLY A 7 5.59 14.59 4.78
CA GLY A 7 4.97 13.33 5.16
C GLY A 7 5.95 12.16 5.07
N LEU A 8 6.41 11.68 6.23
CA LEU A 8 7.30 10.53 6.37
C LEU A 8 6.50 9.27 6.73
N GLY A 9 5.41 9.06 6.00
CA GLY A 9 4.74 7.78 5.88
C GLY A 9 5.52 6.86 4.94
N TYR A 10 4.84 5.83 4.44
CA TYR A 10 5.47 4.81 3.60
C TYR A 10 6.21 5.41 2.38
N VAL A 11 5.49 6.15 1.55
CA VAL A 11 6.05 6.74 0.32
C VAL A 11 7.16 7.73 0.63
N GLY A 12 6.93 8.65 1.58
CA GLY A 12 7.91 9.70 1.88
C GLY A 12 9.18 9.17 2.52
N ALA A 13 9.11 8.17 3.41
CA ALA A 13 10.28 7.57 4.03
C ALA A 13 11.13 6.80 3.01
N VAL A 14 10.49 6.03 2.11
CA VAL A 14 11.19 5.34 1.02
C VAL A 14 11.85 6.35 0.08
N CYS A 15 11.12 7.40 -0.35
CA CYS A 15 11.70 8.46 -1.18
C CYS A 15 12.90 9.14 -0.51
N ALA A 16 12.80 9.42 0.80
CA ALA A 16 13.89 10.06 1.54
C ALA A 16 15.15 9.18 1.55
N GLY A 17 15.00 7.88 1.81
CA GLY A 17 16.10 6.92 1.76
C GLY A 17 16.72 6.81 0.37
N CYS A 18 15.91 6.54 -0.64
CA CYS A 18 16.38 6.31 -2.01
C CYS A 18 17.03 7.58 -2.63
N LEU A 19 16.42 8.76 -2.44
CA LEU A 19 16.97 10.01 -2.96
C LEU A 19 18.28 10.41 -2.26
N SER A 20 18.38 10.24 -0.95
CA SER A 20 19.63 10.50 -0.23
C SER A 20 20.75 9.56 -0.65
N ALA A 21 20.46 8.29 -0.90
CA ALA A 21 21.42 7.30 -1.41
C ALA A 21 21.92 7.65 -2.82
N ARG A 22 21.11 8.32 -3.64
CA ARG A 22 21.45 8.82 -4.98
C ARG A 22 22.14 10.17 -4.98
N GLY A 23 22.54 10.65 -3.80
CA GLY A 23 23.38 11.84 -3.69
C GLY A 23 22.63 13.16 -3.59
N HIS A 24 21.31 13.15 -3.46
CA HIS A 24 20.53 14.35 -3.20
C HIS A 24 20.60 14.73 -1.70
N GLU A 25 20.48 16.03 -1.42
CA GLU A 25 20.30 16.54 -0.08
C GLU A 25 18.80 16.55 0.26
N VAL A 26 18.40 15.74 1.23
CA VAL A 26 16.99 15.51 1.54
C VAL A 26 16.66 16.02 2.95
N VAL A 27 15.60 16.80 3.03
CA VAL A 27 14.99 17.23 4.30
C VAL A 27 13.62 16.55 4.44
N GLY A 28 13.54 15.55 5.30
CA GLY A 28 12.29 14.91 5.64
C GLY A 28 11.48 15.74 6.61
N VAL A 29 10.21 16.00 6.32
CA VAL A 29 9.32 16.84 7.13
C VAL A 29 8.10 16.04 7.55
N ASP A 30 7.82 15.98 8.85
CA ASP A 30 6.59 15.36 9.38
C ASP A 30 6.15 16.09 10.65
N ILE A 31 4.86 16.10 10.93
CA ILE A 31 4.31 16.66 12.17
C ILE A 31 4.63 15.80 13.39
N SER A 32 4.87 14.49 13.18
CA SER A 32 5.23 13.55 14.24
C SER A 32 6.69 13.70 14.62
N LYS A 33 6.91 14.26 15.82
CA LYS A 33 8.26 14.35 16.40
C LYS A 33 8.92 12.97 16.54
N GLU A 34 8.16 11.94 16.86
CA GLU A 34 8.66 10.57 16.99
C GLU A 34 9.26 10.05 15.68
N LYS A 35 8.59 10.26 14.55
CA LYS A 35 9.13 9.89 13.23
C LYS A 35 10.39 10.66 12.89
N ILE A 36 10.43 11.96 13.21
CA ILE A 36 11.59 12.81 13.00
C ILE A 36 12.76 12.31 13.84
N ASP A 37 12.54 11.99 15.10
CA ASP A 37 13.58 11.46 16.00
C ASP A 37 14.11 10.10 15.49
N LEU A 38 13.24 9.22 14.97
CA LEU A 38 13.65 7.96 14.34
C LEU A 38 14.52 8.20 13.10
N ILE A 39 14.09 9.05 12.18
CA ILE A 39 14.85 9.39 10.97
C ILE A 39 16.23 9.94 11.34
N ASN A 40 16.29 10.91 12.27
CA ASN A 40 17.55 11.53 12.70
C ASN A 40 18.46 10.56 13.46
N ALA A 41 17.91 9.49 14.03
CA ALA A 41 18.67 8.37 14.60
C ALA A 41 19.09 7.32 13.55
N GLY A 42 18.83 7.54 12.25
CA GLY A 42 19.09 6.57 11.17
C GLY A 42 18.21 5.34 11.24
N LYS A 43 17.03 5.45 11.85
CA LYS A 43 16.06 4.34 11.99
C LYS A 43 14.85 4.57 11.10
N SER A 44 14.27 3.48 10.61
CA SER A 44 13.08 3.54 9.81
C SER A 44 11.82 3.79 10.66
N PRO A 45 10.93 4.74 10.27
CA PRO A 45 9.63 4.93 10.91
C PRO A 45 8.55 3.95 10.41
N ILE A 46 8.89 3.08 9.47
CA ILE A 46 8.00 2.08 8.85
C ILE A 46 8.72 0.74 8.70
N VAL A 47 7.98 -0.33 8.48
CA VAL A 47 8.56 -1.65 8.19
C VAL A 47 8.75 -1.78 6.67
N GLU A 48 10.00 -1.68 6.22
CA GLU A 48 10.41 -1.92 4.82
C GLU A 48 11.83 -2.48 4.81
N PRO A 49 12.05 -3.66 4.19
CA PRO A 49 13.38 -4.27 4.11
C PRO A 49 14.40 -3.33 3.46
N GLY A 50 15.56 -3.16 4.11
CA GLY A 50 16.66 -2.33 3.59
C GLY A 50 16.51 -0.81 3.84
N LEU A 51 15.34 -0.32 4.26
CA LEU A 51 15.14 1.11 4.44
C LEU A 51 15.96 1.68 5.60
N GLY A 52 16.10 0.93 6.69
CA GLY A 52 16.90 1.35 7.84
C GLY A 52 18.35 1.63 7.47
N GLU A 53 18.93 0.78 6.61
CA GLU A 53 20.30 0.95 6.12
C GLU A 53 20.44 2.20 5.26
N LEU A 54 19.51 2.46 4.33
CA LEU A 54 19.52 3.66 3.47
C LEU A 54 19.41 4.93 4.29
N LEU A 55 18.49 4.97 5.25
CA LEU A 55 18.32 6.13 6.14
C LEU A 55 19.54 6.37 7.01
N SER A 56 20.10 5.30 7.59
CA SER A 56 21.33 5.38 8.40
C SER A 56 22.51 5.93 7.60
N GLN A 57 22.69 5.46 6.37
CA GLN A 57 23.72 5.97 5.47
C GLN A 57 23.49 7.44 5.08
N GLY A 58 22.24 7.80 4.77
CA GLY A 58 21.85 9.18 4.44
C GLY A 58 22.18 10.17 5.58
N ILE A 59 21.86 9.79 6.81
CA ILE A 59 22.19 10.58 8.02
C ILE A 59 23.71 10.66 8.22
N ALA A 60 24.40 9.51 8.16
CA ALA A 60 25.84 9.45 8.38
C ALA A 60 26.65 10.29 7.37
N ASN A 61 26.16 10.35 6.12
CA ASN A 61 26.76 11.14 5.04
C ASN A 61 26.32 12.61 5.02
N GLY A 62 25.45 13.04 5.96
CA GLY A 62 24.90 14.39 6.02
C GLY A 62 23.95 14.75 4.87
N ARG A 63 23.46 13.76 4.12
CA ARG A 63 22.54 13.95 2.98
C ARG A 63 21.07 13.85 3.34
N LEU A 64 20.75 13.36 4.53
CA LEU A 64 19.39 13.26 5.05
C LEU A 64 19.33 13.91 6.43
N ARG A 65 18.30 14.68 6.67
CA ARG A 65 17.89 15.14 8.00
C ARG A 65 16.37 15.20 8.11
N GLY A 66 15.85 15.01 9.30
CA GLY A 66 14.44 15.18 9.61
C GLY A 66 14.20 16.48 10.39
N THR A 67 13.07 17.14 10.13
CA THR A 67 12.64 18.34 10.87
C THR A 67 11.11 18.42 10.97
N THR A 68 10.63 19.04 12.05
CA THR A 68 9.21 19.48 12.15
C THR A 68 9.01 20.92 11.67
N ASN A 69 10.11 21.60 11.28
CA ASN A 69 10.07 23.00 10.82
C ASN A 69 9.86 23.07 9.31
N PHE A 70 8.62 23.23 8.88
CA PHE A 70 8.20 23.34 7.49
C PHE A 70 8.92 24.49 6.76
N ALA A 71 8.94 25.67 7.38
CA ALA A 71 9.47 26.86 6.75
C ALA A 71 10.99 26.76 6.46
N GLU A 72 11.75 26.17 7.38
CA GLU A 72 13.17 25.90 7.19
C GLU A 72 13.38 24.95 5.99
N ALA A 73 12.64 23.84 5.98
CA ALA A 73 12.78 22.83 4.93
C ALA A 73 12.52 23.41 3.52
N ILE A 74 11.51 24.28 3.37
CA ILE A 74 11.19 24.90 2.09
C ILE A 74 12.23 25.94 1.69
N ARG A 75 12.74 26.75 2.63
CA ARG A 75 13.78 27.73 2.33
C ARG A 75 15.08 27.09 1.85
N ASP A 76 15.46 25.97 2.44
CA ASP A 76 16.74 25.30 2.23
C ASP A 76 16.75 24.44 0.95
N THR A 77 15.61 24.20 0.32
CA THR A 77 15.47 23.25 -0.79
C THR A 77 15.00 23.92 -2.08
N ASP A 78 15.18 23.24 -3.20
CA ASP A 78 14.80 23.69 -4.55
C ASP A 78 13.50 23.05 -5.02
N LEU A 79 13.14 21.89 -4.41
CA LEU A 79 11.96 21.10 -4.72
C LEU A 79 11.30 20.61 -3.42
N SER A 80 9.97 20.68 -3.38
CA SER A 80 9.15 20.11 -2.31
C SER A 80 8.29 18.97 -2.84
N MET A 81 8.43 17.79 -2.26
CA MET A 81 7.64 16.61 -2.61
C MET A 81 6.58 16.36 -1.54
N ILE A 82 5.30 16.39 -1.91
CA ILE A 82 4.17 16.15 -1.02
C ILE A 82 3.82 14.67 -1.02
N CYS A 83 4.09 13.98 0.09
CA CYS A 83 3.88 12.54 0.29
C CYS A 83 2.91 12.26 1.46
N VAL A 84 2.05 13.21 1.81
CA VAL A 84 1.09 13.04 2.89
C VAL A 84 -0.04 12.09 2.51
N GLY A 85 -0.64 11.44 3.51
CA GLY A 85 -1.77 10.54 3.29
C GLY A 85 -3.02 11.25 2.76
N THR A 86 -3.81 10.52 1.97
CA THR A 86 -5.12 10.93 1.46
C THR A 86 -6.17 9.87 1.85
N PRO A 87 -6.56 9.78 3.14
CA PRO A 87 -7.49 8.76 3.58
C PRO A 87 -8.88 8.96 2.98
N SER A 88 -9.65 7.86 2.90
CA SER A 88 -11.04 7.93 2.45
C SER A 88 -11.95 8.51 3.52
N LYS A 89 -12.84 9.41 3.11
CA LYS A 89 -14.02 9.81 3.89
C LYS A 89 -15.05 8.68 3.95
N LYS A 90 -16.04 8.79 4.83
CA LYS A 90 -17.13 7.79 4.95
C LYS A 90 -17.94 7.58 3.67
N ASN A 91 -18.03 8.59 2.82
CA ASN A 91 -18.73 8.54 1.53
C ASN A 91 -17.88 8.00 0.38
N GLY A 92 -16.61 7.62 0.62
CA GLY A 92 -15.66 7.14 -0.38
C GLY A 92 -14.79 8.20 -1.04
N ASP A 93 -15.09 9.49 -0.82
CA ASP A 93 -14.28 10.61 -1.29
C ASP A 93 -12.92 10.68 -0.57
N LEU A 94 -11.98 11.46 -1.08
CA LEU A 94 -10.68 11.68 -0.45
C LEU A 94 -10.74 12.81 0.59
N GLU A 95 -10.05 12.60 1.72
CA GLU A 95 -9.76 13.65 2.67
C GLU A 95 -8.47 14.38 2.23
N LEU A 96 -8.60 15.65 1.85
CA LEU A 96 -7.50 16.45 1.30
C LEU A 96 -6.89 17.42 2.32
N ASN A 97 -7.38 17.48 3.57
CA ASN A 97 -6.94 18.43 4.59
C ASN A 97 -5.41 18.40 4.80
N TYR A 98 -4.77 17.24 4.73
CA TYR A 98 -3.33 17.16 4.88
C TYR A 98 -2.58 17.79 3.70
N ILE A 99 -3.05 17.58 2.47
CA ILE A 99 -2.50 18.23 1.27
C ILE A 99 -2.70 19.74 1.35
N GLU A 100 -3.92 20.18 1.67
CA GLU A 100 -4.25 21.61 1.79
C GLU A 100 -3.37 22.28 2.84
N SER A 101 -3.19 21.66 4.01
CA SER A 101 -2.36 22.20 5.08
C SER A 101 -0.91 22.37 4.62
N VAL A 102 -0.33 21.35 3.99
CA VAL A 102 1.04 21.41 3.45
C VAL A 102 1.16 22.47 2.35
N CYS A 103 0.17 22.57 1.45
CA CYS A 103 0.17 23.60 0.40
C CYS A 103 0.11 25.02 0.98
N ARG A 104 -0.65 25.26 2.05
CA ARG A 104 -0.68 26.58 2.73
C ARG A 104 0.70 26.91 3.31
N GLU A 105 1.32 25.99 4.02
CA GLU A 105 2.67 26.19 4.58
C GLU A 105 3.71 26.47 3.48
N ILE A 106 3.67 25.70 2.40
CA ILE A 106 4.55 25.93 1.24
C ILE A 106 4.27 27.31 0.64
N GLY A 107 3.00 27.68 0.41
CA GLY A 107 2.60 28.96 -0.17
C GLY A 107 3.08 30.15 0.64
N PHE A 108 2.95 30.09 1.98
CA PHE A 108 3.44 31.18 2.86
C PHE A 108 4.94 31.40 2.75
N VAL A 109 5.73 30.32 2.65
CA VAL A 109 7.19 30.44 2.52
C VAL A 109 7.59 30.88 1.10
N LEU A 110 6.86 30.40 0.08
CA LEU A 110 7.10 30.80 -1.30
C LEU A 110 6.98 32.32 -1.51
N ARG A 111 6.12 33.01 -0.73
CA ARG A 111 5.96 34.47 -0.82
C ARG A 111 7.30 35.20 -0.80
N ASP A 112 8.19 34.81 0.11
CA ASP A 112 9.47 35.48 0.32
C ASP A 112 10.64 34.82 -0.42
N LYS A 113 10.41 33.65 -1.04
CA LYS A 113 11.44 32.91 -1.75
C LYS A 113 11.69 33.52 -3.14
N THR A 114 12.91 33.93 -3.42
CA THR A 114 13.28 34.61 -4.67
C THR A 114 13.69 33.67 -5.80
N THR A 115 14.07 32.42 -5.45
CA THR A 115 14.40 31.39 -6.42
C THR A 115 13.19 30.58 -6.81
N ARG A 116 13.12 30.13 -8.08
CA ARG A 116 12.05 29.21 -8.51
C ARG A 116 12.10 27.94 -7.66
N HIS A 117 10.95 27.51 -7.19
CA HIS A 117 10.76 26.31 -6.40
C HIS A 117 9.74 25.40 -7.08
N THR A 118 9.99 24.12 -7.15
CA THR A 118 9.06 23.17 -7.78
C THR A 118 8.32 22.39 -6.72
N ILE A 119 6.99 22.37 -6.79
CA ILE A 119 6.12 21.62 -5.90
C ILE A 119 5.67 20.37 -6.65
N VAL A 120 5.92 19.19 -6.06
CA VAL A 120 5.59 17.90 -6.63
C VAL A 120 4.59 17.18 -5.76
N VAL A 121 3.41 16.92 -6.29
CA VAL A 121 2.42 16.07 -5.62
C VAL A 121 2.72 14.62 -5.94
N ARG A 122 3.14 13.87 -4.91
CA ARG A 122 3.38 12.42 -4.98
C ARG A 122 2.31 11.62 -4.25
N SER A 123 1.52 12.27 -3.40
CA SER A 123 0.31 11.70 -2.83
C SER A 123 -0.66 11.28 -3.91
N THR A 124 -1.36 10.16 -3.72
CA THR A 124 -2.39 9.70 -4.64
C THR A 124 -3.62 10.60 -4.53
N VAL A 125 -3.94 11.32 -5.59
CA VAL A 125 -5.05 12.27 -5.67
C VAL A 125 -5.89 12.03 -6.93
N LEU A 126 -7.19 12.36 -6.85
CA LEU A 126 -8.10 12.24 -7.99
C LEU A 126 -7.79 13.28 -9.08
N PRO A 127 -8.07 12.96 -10.36
CA PRO A 127 -7.92 13.90 -11.46
C PRO A 127 -8.62 15.24 -11.21
N GLY A 128 -7.87 16.31 -11.41
CA GLY A 128 -8.31 17.68 -11.16
C GLY A 128 -7.99 18.21 -9.76
N THR A 129 -7.48 17.39 -8.84
CA THR A 129 -7.12 17.84 -7.48
C THR A 129 -6.02 18.89 -7.53
N VAL A 130 -4.97 18.68 -8.31
CA VAL A 130 -3.87 19.64 -8.39
C VAL A 130 -4.34 20.96 -9.00
N ALA A 131 -5.10 20.91 -10.08
CA ALA A 131 -5.60 22.11 -10.74
C ALA A 131 -6.62 22.92 -9.91
N ASN A 132 -7.50 22.21 -9.16
CA ASN A 132 -8.63 22.87 -8.49
C ASN A 132 -8.40 23.11 -6.99
N VAL A 133 -7.39 22.45 -6.38
CA VAL A 133 -7.11 22.58 -4.94
C VAL A 133 -5.68 23.05 -4.69
N VAL A 134 -4.67 22.32 -5.20
CA VAL A 134 -3.26 22.58 -4.88
C VAL A 134 -2.80 23.92 -5.44
N ILE A 135 -2.98 24.16 -6.73
CA ILE A 135 -2.53 25.40 -7.41
C ILE A 135 -3.22 26.62 -6.80
N PRO A 136 -4.55 26.67 -6.65
CA PRO A 136 -5.22 27.83 -6.05
C PRO A 136 -4.72 28.16 -4.63
N ILE A 137 -4.52 27.15 -3.78
CA ILE A 137 -4.00 27.37 -2.42
C ILE A 137 -2.58 27.94 -2.44
N LEU A 138 -1.71 27.39 -3.29
CA LEU A 138 -0.33 27.86 -3.43
C LEU A 138 -0.30 29.32 -3.95
N GLU A 139 -1.11 29.65 -4.96
CA GLU A 139 -1.22 31.01 -5.49
C GLU A 139 -1.76 31.99 -4.47
N ASP A 140 -2.86 31.65 -3.77
CA ASP A 140 -3.49 32.51 -2.75
C ASP A 140 -2.54 32.78 -1.58
N CYS A 141 -1.84 31.77 -1.08
CA CYS A 141 -0.93 31.93 0.06
C CYS A 141 0.38 32.60 -0.30
N SER A 142 0.87 32.41 -1.51
CA SER A 142 2.15 33.01 -1.95
C SER A 142 2.02 34.38 -2.59
N GLY A 143 0.86 34.69 -3.19
CA GLY A 143 0.68 35.84 -4.07
C GLY A 143 1.41 35.72 -5.41
N LYS A 144 1.85 34.50 -5.77
CA LYS A 144 2.63 34.17 -6.98
C LYS A 144 1.84 33.30 -7.93
N LYS A 145 2.32 33.10 -9.14
CA LYS A 145 1.65 32.34 -10.21
C LYS A 145 2.36 31.04 -10.53
N ALA A 146 1.61 29.94 -10.52
CA ALA A 146 2.07 28.64 -10.98
C ALA A 146 2.50 28.69 -12.47
N GLY A 147 3.56 27.97 -12.80
CA GLY A 147 4.16 27.96 -14.14
C GLY A 147 5.03 29.16 -14.45
N VAL A 148 4.91 30.26 -13.70
CA VAL A 148 5.69 31.51 -13.88
C VAL A 148 6.70 31.65 -12.74
N ASP A 149 6.21 31.84 -11.51
CA ASP A 149 7.04 32.14 -10.34
C ASP A 149 7.49 30.85 -9.62
N PHE A 150 6.68 29.81 -9.68
CA PHE A 150 6.99 28.50 -9.12
C PHE A 150 6.48 27.39 -10.04
N GLY A 151 7.07 26.20 -9.92
CA GLY A 151 6.71 25.03 -10.69
C GLY A 151 5.73 24.13 -9.97
N VAL A 152 4.86 23.45 -10.72
CA VAL A 152 3.98 22.41 -10.18
C VAL A 152 4.04 21.16 -11.06
N ALA A 153 4.14 20.00 -10.42
CA ALA A 153 4.12 18.72 -11.12
C ALA A 153 3.44 17.65 -10.25
N VAL A 154 3.05 16.55 -10.89
CA VAL A 154 2.59 15.31 -10.26
C VAL A 154 3.55 14.19 -10.60
N ASN A 155 3.95 13.43 -9.62
CA ASN A 155 4.79 12.26 -9.82
C ASN A 155 4.17 11.07 -9.09
N PRO A 156 3.24 10.34 -9.72
CA PRO A 156 2.62 9.17 -9.12
C PRO A 156 3.69 8.13 -8.75
N GLU A 157 3.46 7.42 -7.66
CA GLU A 157 4.31 6.33 -7.23
C GLU A 157 3.67 4.97 -7.55
N PHE A 158 4.50 3.96 -7.74
CA PHE A 158 4.07 2.58 -8.02
C PHE A 158 4.76 1.59 -7.06
N LEU A 159 5.09 2.07 -5.87
CA LEU A 159 5.78 1.31 -4.83
C LEU A 159 4.85 0.27 -4.22
N ARG A 160 5.39 -0.92 -3.97
CA ARG A 160 4.69 -1.99 -3.27
C ARG A 160 5.35 -2.24 -1.93
N GLU A 161 4.55 -2.31 -0.89
CA GLU A 161 5.04 -2.63 0.46
C GLU A 161 5.87 -3.93 0.45
N SER A 162 6.96 -3.94 1.22
CA SER A 162 7.99 -4.97 1.30
C SER A 162 8.92 -5.12 0.07
N THR A 163 8.72 -4.34 -1.00
CA THR A 163 9.59 -4.30 -2.18
C THR A 163 9.80 -2.88 -2.71
N ALA A 164 9.47 -1.87 -1.91
CA ALA A 164 9.40 -0.49 -2.38
C ALA A 164 10.76 0.08 -2.79
N ILE A 165 11.85 -0.34 -2.16
CA ILE A 165 13.20 0.09 -2.57
C ILE A 165 13.53 -0.47 -3.95
N ALA A 166 13.28 -1.76 -4.18
CA ALA A 166 13.50 -2.36 -5.49
C ALA A 166 12.58 -1.75 -6.57
N ASP A 167 11.31 -1.48 -6.22
CA ASP A 167 10.36 -0.82 -7.12
C ASP A 167 10.78 0.64 -7.42
N TYR A 168 11.43 1.31 -6.48
CA TYR A 168 11.98 2.65 -6.69
C TYR A 168 13.20 2.62 -7.60
N ASP A 169 14.08 1.63 -7.42
CA ASP A 169 15.34 1.51 -8.17
C ASP A 169 15.13 0.96 -9.59
N GLN A 170 14.13 0.11 -9.77
CA GLN A 170 13.79 -0.52 -11.05
C GLN A 170 12.29 -0.37 -11.36
N PRO A 171 11.78 0.87 -11.50
CA PRO A 171 10.37 1.08 -11.80
C PRO A 171 10.06 0.63 -13.24
N PRO A 172 8.87 0.10 -13.50
CA PRO A 172 8.46 -0.24 -14.88
C PRO A 172 8.33 1.01 -15.76
N MET A 173 8.11 2.15 -15.16
CA MET A 173 8.03 3.47 -15.79
C MET A 173 8.08 4.56 -14.72
N THR A 174 8.56 5.75 -15.09
CA THR A 174 8.41 6.98 -14.31
C THR A 174 7.42 7.89 -15.01
N VAL A 175 6.34 8.26 -14.33
CA VAL A 175 5.31 9.17 -14.87
C VAL A 175 5.49 10.54 -14.27
N ILE A 176 5.52 11.56 -15.13
CA ILE A 176 5.62 12.97 -14.76
C ILE A 176 4.40 13.70 -15.34
N GLY A 177 3.52 14.19 -14.47
CA GLY A 177 2.49 15.15 -14.82
C GLY A 177 3.05 16.55 -14.66
N GLU A 178 3.18 17.29 -15.74
CA GLU A 178 3.75 18.63 -15.72
C GLU A 178 2.71 19.71 -15.93
N PHE A 179 2.78 20.77 -15.13
CA PHE A 179 1.98 21.98 -15.35
C PHE A 179 2.66 22.91 -16.37
N ASP A 180 3.98 22.93 -16.35
CA ASP A 180 4.84 23.62 -17.29
C ASP A 180 6.09 22.78 -17.60
N THR A 181 6.69 23.01 -18.75
CA THR A 181 7.85 22.26 -19.24
C THR A 181 9.04 22.31 -18.27
N ALA A 182 9.30 23.46 -17.64
CA ALA A 182 10.43 23.61 -16.73
C ALA A 182 10.23 22.74 -15.45
N SER A 183 9.00 22.60 -14.98
CA SER A 183 8.70 21.69 -13.86
C SER A 183 8.90 20.22 -14.25
N GLY A 184 8.52 19.87 -15.48
CA GLY A 184 8.79 18.54 -16.04
C GLY A 184 10.28 18.25 -16.17
N ASP A 185 11.08 19.21 -16.62
CA ASP A 185 12.53 19.07 -16.78
C ASP A 185 13.23 18.84 -15.42
N VAL A 186 12.80 19.56 -14.37
CA VAL A 186 13.33 19.36 -13.01
C VAL A 186 13.05 17.92 -12.53
N LEU A 187 11.84 17.40 -12.72
CA LEU A 187 11.53 16.04 -12.34
C LEU A 187 12.24 15.01 -13.21
N GLN A 188 12.33 15.24 -14.49
CA GLN A 188 13.06 14.35 -15.39
C GLN A 188 14.51 14.20 -14.95
N SER A 189 15.21 15.29 -14.62
CA SER A 189 16.60 15.23 -14.14
C SER A 189 16.76 14.47 -12.81
N LEU A 190 15.72 14.34 -12.02
CA LEU A 190 15.72 13.56 -10.77
C LEU A 190 15.75 12.06 -11.03
N TYR A 191 15.22 11.62 -12.18
CA TYR A 191 15.01 10.21 -12.51
C TYR A 191 15.83 9.71 -13.72
N GLU A 192 16.67 10.55 -14.33
CA GLU A 192 17.46 10.18 -15.52
C GLU A 192 18.45 9.01 -15.28
N GLU A 193 18.86 8.80 -14.05
CA GLU A 193 19.74 7.68 -13.68
C GLU A 193 19.01 6.33 -13.59
N LEU A 194 17.67 6.32 -13.61
CA LEU A 194 16.90 5.10 -13.58
C LEU A 194 16.79 4.50 -14.98
N ASP A 195 17.03 3.20 -15.09
CA ASP A 195 16.83 2.45 -16.34
C ASP A 195 15.33 2.14 -16.54
N ALA A 196 14.55 3.20 -16.78
CA ALA A 196 13.10 3.09 -16.97
C ALA A 196 12.58 4.20 -17.91
N PRO A 197 11.54 3.90 -18.72
CA PRO A 197 10.90 4.93 -19.54
C PRO A 197 10.36 6.07 -18.70
N ILE A 198 10.72 7.31 -19.03
CA ILE A 198 10.13 8.52 -18.45
C ILE A 198 9.00 9.00 -19.36
N ILE A 199 7.79 9.04 -18.81
CA ILE A 199 6.57 9.41 -19.53
C ILE A 199 6.07 10.75 -19.02
N ARG A 200 6.17 11.80 -19.86
CA ARG A 200 5.66 13.14 -19.53
C ARG A 200 4.26 13.33 -20.09
N LYS A 201 3.35 13.81 -19.29
CA LYS A 201 1.92 14.04 -19.61
C LYS A 201 1.40 15.25 -18.85
N ASP A 202 0.21 15.72 -19.24
CA ASP A 202 -0.54 16.68 -18.44
C ASP A 202 -0.84 16.14 -17.03
N ILE A 203 -0.96 17.03 -16.04
CA ILE A 203 -1.21 16.70 -14.64
C ILE A 203 -2.41 15.75 -14.49
N ALA A 204 -3.55 16.09 -15.10
CA ALA A 204 -4.77 15.28 -14.95
C ALA A 204 -4.61 13.85 -15.48
N VAL A 205 -3.81 13.67 -16.53
CA VAL A 205 -3.47 12.35 -17.08
C VAL A 205 -2.62 11.56 -16.06
N ALA A 206 -1.61 12.21 -15.47
CA ALA A 206 -0.75 11.57 -14.46
C ALA A 206 -1.53 11.18 -13.19
N GLU A 207 -2.44 12.04 -12.71
CA GLU A 207 -3.36 11.74 -11.61
C GLU A 207 -4.21 10.49 -11.94
N MET A 208 -4.77 10.41 -13.15
CA MET A 208 -5.62 9.29 -13.57
C MET A 208 -4.85 7.98 -13.72
N ILE A 209 -3.60 8.01 -14.21
CA ILE A 209 -2.77 6.81 -14.40
C ILE A 209 -2.62 6.03 -13.09
N LYS A 210 -2.36 6.71 -11.96
CA LYS A 210 -2.20 6.04 -10.67
C LYS A 210 -3.45 5.25 -10.28
N TYR A 211 -4.63 5.87 -10.35
CA TYR A 211 -5.90 5.20 -10.06
C TYR A 211 -6.16 4.04 -11.02
N THR A 212 -5.92 4.27 -12.31
CA THR A 212 -6.09 3.23 -13.33
C THR A 212 -5.23 2.02 -13.03
N CYS A 213 -3.96 2.20 -12.68
CA CYS A 213 -3.08 1.10 -12.32
C CYS A 213 -3.58 0.33 -11.10
N ASN A 214 -3.96 1.04 -10.02
CA ASN A 214 -4.42 0.39 -8.81
C ASN A 214 -5.75 -0.36 -9.02
N VAL A 215 -6.71 0.26 -9.71
CA VAL A 215 -7.99 -0.39 -10.06
C VAL A 215 -7.77 -1.60 -10.96
N TRP A 216 -6.83 -1.50 -11.92
CA TRP A 216 -6.46 -2.64 -12.76
C TRP A 216 -5.84 -3.79 -11.95
N HIS A 217 -5.00 -3.49 -10.97
CA HIS A 217 -4.49 -4.52 -10.05
C HIS A 217 -5.64 -5.21 -9.30
N ALA A 218 -6.55 -4.42 -8.72
CA ALA A 218 -7.73 -4.96 -8.04
C ALA A 218 -8.61 -5.81 -8.96
N THR A 219 -8.86 -5.32 -10.18
CA THR A 219 -9.63 -6.05 -11.19
C THR A 219 -9.00 -7.40 -11.52
N LYS A 220 -7.67 -7.45 -11.70
CA LYS A 220 -6.96 -8.71 -12.00
C LYS A 220 -7.10 -9.73 -10.86
N VAL A 221 -6.93 -9.28 -9.62
CA VAL A 221 -7.07 -10.17 -8.45
C VAL A 221 -8.49 -10.71 -8.37
N THR A 222 -9.49 -9.85 -8.47
CA THR A 222 -10.90 -10.23 -8.38
C THR A 222 -11.28 -11.20 -9.51
N PHE A 223 -10.87 -10.90 -10.73
CA PHE A 223 -11.09 -11.79 -11.86
C PHE A 223 -10.48 -13.18 -11.62
N ALA A 224 -9.22 -13.23 -11.19
CA ALA A 224 -8.55 -14.50 -10.92
C ALA A 224 -9.25 -15.30 -9.81
N ASN A 225 -9.72 -14.61 -8.75
CA ASN A 225 -10.46 -15.23 -7.67
C ASN A 225 -11.81 -15.80 -8.15
N GLU A 226 -12.57 -15.05 -8.94
CA GLU A 226 -13.86 -15.53 -9.50
C GLU A 226 -13.65 -16.76 -10.40
N ILE A 227 -12.64 -16.74 -11.27
CA ILE A 227 -12.26 -17.92 -12.07
C ILE A 227 -11.87 -19.10 -11.18
N GLY A 228 -11.07 -18.84 -10.13
CA GLY A 228 -10.67 -19.88 -9.18
C GLY A 228 -11.86 -20.55 -8.48
N ASN A 229 -12.84 -19.75 -8.06
CA ASN A 229 -14.06 -20.25 -7.43
C ASN A 229 -14.90 -21.11 -8.38
N ILE A 230 -15.06 -20.67 -9.64
CA ILE A 230 -15.76 -21.43 -10.68
C ILE A 230 -15.01 -22.74 -10.95
N ALA A 231 -13.70 -22.67 -11.14
CA ALA A 231 -12.87 -23.85 -11.41
C ALA A 231 -13.00 -24.88 -10.26
N LYS A 232 -12.90 -24.42 -8.99
CA LYS A 232 -13.11 -25.29 -7.83
C LYS A 232 -14.49 -25.97 -7.86
N ALA A 233 -15.54 -25.23 -8.21
CA ALA A 233 -16.91 -25.76 -8.27
C ALA A 233 -17.08 -26.90 -9.30
N VAL A 234 -16.30 -26.87 -10.39
CA VAL A 234 -16.31 -27.92 -11.41
C VAL A 234 -15.18 -28.97 -11.24
N GLY A 235 -14.46 -28.92 -10.11
CA GLY A 235 -13.43 -29.89 -9.77
C GLY A 235 -12.07 -29.66 -10.45
N VAL A 236 -11.85 -28.47 -11.00
CA VAL A 236 -10.60 -28.04 -11.66
C VAL A 236 -9.77 -27.17 -10.72
N ASP A 237 -8.44 -27.27 -10.79
CA ASP A 237 -7.57 -26.33 -10.06
C ASP A 237 -7.53 -24.97 -10.77
N GLY A 238 -8.08 -23.94 -10.11
CA GLY A 238 -8.12 -22.58 -10.66
C GLY A 238 -6.74 -21.94 -10.84
N ARG A 239 -5.72 -22.42 -10.14
CA ARG A 239 -4.33 -21.94 -10.34
C ARG A 239 -3.73 -22.50 -11.60
N GLU A 240 -3.94 -23.79 -11.88
CA GLU A 240 -3.49 -24.38 -13.14
C GLU A 240 -4.13 -23.64 -14.33
N VAL A 241 -5.43 -23.30 -14.23
CA VAL A 241 -6.11 -22.50 -15.24
C VAL A 241 -5.41 -21.15 -15.41
N MET A 242 -5.16 -20.42 -14.32
CA MET A 242 -4.57 -19.10 -14.41
C MET A 242 -3.08 -19.12 -14.76
N GLU A 243 -2.35 -20.17 -14.42
CA GLU A 243 -0.98 -20.39 -14.91
C GLU A 243 -0.92 -20.47 -16.43
N VAL A 244 -1.83 -21.21 -17.06
CA VAL A 244 -1.91 -21.30 -18.53
C VAL A 244 -2.33 -19.96 -19.13
N VAL A 245 -3.37 -19.30 -18.59
CA VAL A 245 -3.79 -17.98 -19.03
C VAL A 245 -2.65 -16.95 -18.99
N CYS A 246 -1.80 -17.02 -18.00
CA CYS A 246 -0.65 -16.14 -17.84
C CYS A 246 0.55 -16.47 -18.72
N GLN A 247 0.56 -17.61 -19.45
CA GLN A 247 1.60 -17.88 -20.46
C GLN A 247 1.45 -16.97 -21.68
N ASP A 248 0.24 -16.52 -21.98
CA ASP A 248 0.03 -15.53 -23.00
C ASP A 248 0.45 -14.14 -22.49
N LYS A 249 1.72 -13.82 -22.72
CA LYS A 249 2.30 -12.52 -22.41
C LYS A 249 1.92 -11.44 -23.43
N THR A 250 1.28 -11.81 -24.51
CA THR A 250 0.87 -10.91 -25.59
C THR A 250 -0.51 -10.32 -25.33
N LEU A 251 -1.44 -11.13 -24.79
CA LEU A 251 -2.84 -10.73 -24.58
C LEU A 251 -3.22 -10.63 -23.10
N ASN A 252 -2.70 -11.50 -22.22
CA ASN A 252 -3.19 -11.66 -20.84
C ASN A 252 -2.30 -11.01 -19.80
N LEU A 253 -1.27 -10.46 -19.81
CA LEU A 253 -0.51 -9.79 -18.75
C LEU A 253 0.29 -10.71 -17.79
N SER A 254 0.86 -10.15 -16.73
CA SER A 254 1.74 -10.87 -15.83
C SER A 254 1.00 -11.74 -14.81
N GLN A 255 1.66 -12.77 -14.31
CA GLN A 255 1.11 -13.69 -13.29
C GLN A 255 0.85 -13.06 -11.93
N TYR A 256 1.45 -11.93 -11.61
CA TYR A 256 1.55 -11.46 -10.24
C TYR A 256 0.20 -11.28 -9.55
N TYR A 257 -0.78 -10.68 -10.23
CA TYR A 257 -2.13 -10.46 -9.70
C TYR A 257 -3.19 -11.41 -10.31
N MET A 258 -2.79 -12.36 -11.14
CA MET A 258 -3.69 -13.28 -11.83
C MET A 258 -3.70 -14.69 -11.21
N ARG A 259 -3.27 -14.80 -9.95
CA ARG A 259 -3.34 -16.05 -9.20
C ARG A 259 -4.57 -16.04 -8.30
N PRO A 260 -5.47 -17.03 -8.41
CA PRO A 260 -6.56 -17.20 -7.47
C PRO A 260 -6.01 -17.30 -6.04
N GLY A 261 -6.73 -16.69 -5.09
CA GLY A 261 -6.32 -16.68 -3.70
C GLY A 261 -7.33 -15.95 -2.82
N PHE A 262 -6.89 -15.45 -1.70
CA PHE A 262 -7.74 -14.71 -0.76
C PHE A 262 -8.06 -13.29 -1.27
N ALA A 263 -8.96 -12.63 -0.57
CA ALA A 263 -9.36 -11.25 -0.87
C ALA A 263 -8.17 -10.29 -0.83
N PHE A 264 -8.21 -9.26 -1.66
CA PHE A 264 -7.22 -8.18 -1.61
C PHE A 264 -7.55 -7.22 -0.46
N GLY A 265 -6.52 -6.58 0.08
CA GLY A 265 -6.62 -5.58 1.14
C GLY A 265 -5.51 -4.55 1.04
N GLY A 266 -5.23 -3.94 2.19
CA GLY A 266 -4.24 -2.87 2.31
C GLY A 266 -4.83 -1.50 2.04
N SER A 267 -4.03 -0.47 2.34
CA SER A 267 -4.46 0.92 2.30
C SER A 267 -4.74 1.48 0.90
N CYS A 268 -4.35 0.77 -0.18
CA CYS A 268 -4.40 1.28 -1.54
C CYS A 268 -5.59 0.76 -2.36
N LEU A 269 -5.67 -0.56 -2.62
CA LEU A 269 -6.65 -1.10 -3.56
C LEU A 269 -8.10 -0.80 -3.16
N PRO A 270 -8.55 -1.07 -1.91
CA PRO A 270 -9.92 -0.76 -1.51
C PRO A 270 -10.23 0.73 -1.58
N LYS A 271 -9.31 1.56 -1.11
CA LYS A 271 -9.45 3.03 -1.12
C LYS A 271 -9.61 3.55 -2.54
N ASP A 272 -8.73 3.16 -3.46
CA ASP A 272 -8.69 3.70 -4.82
C ASP A 272 -9.87 3.20 -5.66
N VAL A 273 -10.30 1.95 -5.46
CA VAL A 273 -11.56 1.45 -6.06
C VAL A 273 -12.74 2.31 -5.62
N ARG A 274 -12.90 2.54 -4.30
CA ARG A 274 -13.99 3.38 -3.78
C ARG A 274 -13.91 4.82 -4.30
N ALA A 275 -12.72 5.42 -4.31
CA ALA A 275 -12.57 6.80 -4.78
C ALA A 275 -12.94 6.95 -6.26
N LEU A 276 -12.54 6.00 -7.10
CA LEU A 276 -12.84 6.06 -8.53
C LEU A 276 -14.32 5.77 -8.82
N THR A 277 -14.93 4.82 -8.12
CA THR A 277 -16.38 4.53 -8.25
C THR A 277 -17.22 5.70 -7.75
N TYR A 278 -16.83 6.33 -6.64
CA TYR A 278 -17.47 7.57 -6.17
C TYR A 278 -17.38 8.68 -7.22
N ARG A 279 -16.19 8.86 -7.81
CA ARG A 279 -15.99 9.88 -8.85
C ARG A 279 -16.80 9.59 -10.10
N ALA A 280 -16.86 8.35 -10.55
CA ALA A 280 -17.70 7.95 -11.67
C ALA A 280 -19.17 8.32 -11.41
N GLY A 281 -19.72 7.96 -10.23
CA GLY A 281 -21.08 8.33 -9.83
C GLY A 281 -21.31 9.84 -9.78
N SER A 282 -20.31 10.63 -9.29
CA SER A 282 -20.41 12.09 -9.26
C SER A 282 -20.40 12.76 -10.63
N LEU A 283 -20.03 12.01 -11.67
CA LEU A 283 -20.01 12.45 -13.07
C LEU A 283 -21.11 11.81 -13.91
N ASP A 284 -22.06 11.11 -13.27
CA ASP A 284 -23.12 10.32 -13.94
C ASP A 284 -22.56 9.30 -14.95
N VAL A 285 -21.36 8.76 -14.66
CA VAL A 285 -20.74 7.70 -15.48
C VAL A 285 -21.05 6.34 -14.87
N GLU A 286 -21.73 5.48 -15.62
CA GLU A 286 -21.97 4.10 -15.21
C GLU A 286 -20.67 3.28 -15.24
N ALA A 287 -20.37 2.58 -14.14
CA ALA A 287 -19.17 1.74 -14.00
C ALA A 287 -19.52 0.41 -13.28
N PRO A 288 -20.32 -0.49 -13.89
CA PRO A 288 -20.81 -1.70 -13.22
C PRO A 288 -19.71 -2.62 -12.71
N LEU A 289 -18.66 -2.87 -13.50
CA LEU A 289 -17.53 -3.70 -13.11
C LEU A 289 -16.82 -3.11 -11.90
N LEU A 290 -16.48 -1.83 -11.91
CA LEU A 290 -15.82 -1.18 -10.80
C LEU A 290 -16.67 -1.21 -9.53
N ASN A 291 -17.98 -0.98 -9.66
CA ASN A 291 -18.93 -1.02 -8.54
C ASN A 291 -19.08 -2.43 -7.95
N SER A 292 -18.81 -3.48 -8.72
CA SER A 292 -18.88 -4.86 -8.26
C SER A 292 -17.62 -5.37 -7.57
N LEU A 293 -16.46 -4.70 -7.75
CA LEU A 293 -15.17 -5.18 -7.28
C LEU A 293 -15.12 -5.40 -5.76
N MET A 294 -15.59 -4.44 -4.98
CA MET A 294 -15.59 -4.56 -3.52
C MET A 294 -16.53 -5.67 -3.05
N ARG A 295 -17.72 -5.77 -3.65
CA ARG A 295 -18.68 -6.84 -3.31
C ARG A 295 -18.11 -8.23 -3.66
N SER A 296 -17.42 -8.36 -4.78
CA SER A 296 -16.74 -9.60 -5.15
C SER A 296 -15.62 -9.95 -4.16
N ASN A 297 -14.89 -8.93 -3.70
CA ASN A 297 -13.83 -9.11 -2.70
C ASN A 297 -14.38 -9.55 -1.34
N GLU A 298 -15.50 -8.96 -0.89
CA GLU A 298 -16.22 -9.36 0.33
C GLU A 298 -16.71 -10.83 0.24
N SER A 299 -17.20 -11.23 -0.93
CA SER A 299 -17.60 -12.63 -1.16
C SER A 299 -16.43 -13.60 -0.98
N GLN A 300 -15.22 -13.19 -1.29
CA GLN A 300 -14.03 -14.02 -1.11
C GLN A 300 -13.67 -14.19 0.38
N VAL A 301 -13.90 -13.17 1.21
CA VAL A 301 -13.79 -13.31 2.68
C VAL A 301 -14.83 -14.29 3.22
N GLN A 302 -16.09 -14.18 2.73
CA GLN A 302 -17.15 -15.12 3.11
C GLN A 302 -16.79 -16.56 2.70
N ASN A 303 -16.25 -16.78 1.50
CA ASN A 303 -15.82 -18.12 1.06
C ASN A 303 -14.76 -18.71 2.01
N ALA A 304 -13.79 -17.92 2.46
CA ALA A 304 -12.80 -18.39 3.43
C ALA A 304 -13.47 -18.77 4.78
N PHE A 305 -14.41 -17.95 5.24
CA PHE A 305 -15.18 -18.27 6.45
C PHE A 305 -15.97 -19.57 6.28
N ASP A 306 -16.63 -19.78 5.14
CA ASP A 306 -17.44 -20.97 4.86
C ASP A 306 -16.57 -22.24 4.83
N ILE A 307 -15.35 -22.15 4.28
CA ILE A 307 -14.38 -23.27 4.33
C ILE A 307 -14.01 -23.60 5.79
N VAL A 308 -13.65 -22.60 6.61
CA VAL A 308 -13.31 -22.82 8.01
C VAL A 308 -14.49 -23.44 8.77
N SER A 309 -15.70 -22.94 8.53
CA SER A 309 -16.91 -23.40 9.21
C SER A 309 -17.33 -24.82 8.81
N SER A 310 -16.97 -25.29 7.63
CA SER A 310 -17.29 -26.64 7.15
C SER A 310 -16.58 -27.76 7.94
N HIS A 311 -15.50 -27.43 8.65
CA HIS A 311 -14.74 -28.40 9.44
C HIS A 311 -15.38 -28.75 10.80
N ASP A 312 -16.45 -28.09 11.20
CA ASP A 312 -17.15 -28.28 12.49
C ASP A 312 -16.22 -28.29 13.72
N LYS A 313 -15.21 -27.45 13.70
CA LYS A 313 -14.20 -27.24 14.74
C LYS A 313 -14.23 -25.81 15.24
N ARG A 314 -13.95 -25.58 16.52
CA ARG A 314 -14.08 -24.27 17.14
C ARG A 314 -12.78 -23.58 17.48
N LYS A 315 -11.69 -24.33 17.64
CA LYS A 315 -10.36 -23.78 17.95
C LYS A 315 -9.60 -23.49 16.67
N VAL A 316 -9.37 -22.23 16.40
CA VAL A 316 -8.81 -21.76 15.13
C VAL A 316 -7.53 -20.97 15.38
N ALA A 317 -6.47 -21.31 14.67
CA ALA A 317 -5.26 -20.50 14.53
C ALA A 317 -5.31 -19.69 13.25
N LEU A 318 -5.10 -18.38 13.33
CA LEU A 318 -4.88 -17.52 12.17
C LEU A 318 -3.41 -17.10 12.13
N LEU A 319 -2.70 -17.55 11.10
CA LEU A 319 -1.28 -17.26 10.89
C LEU A 319 -1.11 -16.16 9.84
N GLY A 320 -0.73 -14.98 10.28
CA GLY A 320 -0.73 -13.74 9.51
C GLY A 320 -2.05 -12.97 9.70
N LEU A 321 -1.95 -11.71 10.06
CA LEU A 321 -3.08 -10.78 10.21
C LEU A 321 -2.96 -9.61 9.25
N SER A 322 -1.73 -9.22 8.93
CA SER A 322 -1.43 -8.22 7.90
C SER A 322 -1.84 -8.75 6.51
N PHE A 323 -2.32 -7.86 5.66
CA PHE A 323 -2.79 -8.22 4.31
C PHE A 323 -1.69 -8.84 3.42
N LYS A 324 -0.43 -8.73 3.81
CA LYS A 324 0.73 -9.26 3.11
C LYS A 324 1.87 -9.56 4.09
N ALA A 325 2.64 -10.61 3.83
CA ALA A 325 3.84 -10.93 4.60
C ALA A 325 4.88 -9.78 4.49
N GLY A 326 5.60 -9.52 5.58
CA GLY A 326 6.66 -8.50 5.64
C GLY A 326 6.15 -7.07 5.83
N THR A 327 4.89 -6.87 6.20
CA THR A 327 4.31 -5.58 6.59
C THR A 327 3.55 -5.70 7.90
N ASP A 328 3.37 -4.59 8.58
CA ASP A 328 2.55 -4.44 9.79
C ASP A 328 1.20 -3.75 9.49
N ASP A 329 0.91 -3.47 8.22
CA ASP A 329 -0.30 -2.74 7.82
C ASP A 329 -1.54 -3.65 7.92
N LEU A 330 -2.43 -3.29 8.85
CA LEU A 330 -3.71 -3.94 9.08
C LEU A 330 -4.89 -3.20 8.46
N ARG A 331 -4.65 -2.03 7.87
CA ARG A 331 -5.72 -1.24 7.28
C ARG A 331 -6.38 -1.99 6.13
N GLU A 332 -7.69 -2.19 6.26
CA GLU A 332 -8.47 -2.93 5.27
C GLU A 332 -7.91 -4.34 4.98
N SER A 333 -7.29 -4.97 5.99
CA SER A 333 -6.86 -6.37 5.86
C SER A 333 -8.07 -7.28 5.89
N PRO A 334 -8.29 -8.09 4.85
CA PRO A 334 -9.40 -9.06 4.82
C PRO A 334 -9.22 -10.18 5.87
N LEU A 335 -8.01 -10.34 6.41
CA LEU A 335 -7.75 -11.26 7.52
C LEU A 335 -8.28 -10.72 8.84
N VAL A 336 -8.31 -9.39 9.01
CA VAL A 336 -8.98 -8.75 10.15
C VAL A 336 -10.48 -8.99 10.07
N GLU A 337 -11.08 -8.79 8.90
CA GLU A 337 -12.51 -9.04 8.66
C GLU A 337 -12.86 -10.52 8.93
N LEU A 338 -12.08 -11.45 8.41
CA LEU A 338 -12.25 -12.88 8.69
C LEU A 338 -12.13 -13.19 10.19
N ALA A 339 -11.17 -12.58 10.89
CA ALA A 339 -11.02 -12.74 12.34
C ALA A 339 -12.26 -12.25 13.09
N GLU A 340 -12.79 -11.08 12.74
CA GLU A 340 -14.02 -10.53 13.33
C GLU A 340 -15.23 -11.44 13.08
N MET A 341 -15.37 -11.99 11.88
CA MET A 341 -16.43 -12.96 11.56
C MET A 341 -16.32 -14.21 12.42
N LEU A 342 -15.12 -14.78 12.58
CA LEU A 342 -14.88 -15.95 13.42
C LEU A 342 -15.23 -15.68 14.89
N ILE A 343 -14.77 -14.55 15.42
CA ILE A 343 -15.09 -14.12 16.80
C ILE A 343 -16.60 -13.95 16.96
N GLY A 344 -17.25 -13.24 16.02
CA GLY A 344 -18.69 -13.01 16.04
C GLY A 344 -19.55 -14.29 16.01
N LYS A 345 -19.00 -15.39 15.48
CA LYS A 345 -19.62 -16.71 15.44
C LYS A 345 -19.17 -17.65 16.59
N GLY A 346 -18.42 -17.13 17.55
CA GLY A 346 -18.04 -17.85 18.77
C GLY A 346 -16.92 -18.87 18.56
N TYR A 347 -16.01 -18.65 17.62
CA TYR A 347 -14.79 -19.42 17.48
C TYR A 347 -13.77 -19.01 18.56
N ASP A 348 -13.03 -19.97 19.06
CA ASP A 348 -11.86 -19.76 19.94
C ASP A 348 -10.65 -19.49 19.05
N LEU A 349 -10.40 -18.20 18.80
CA LEU A 349 -9.41 -17.72 17.83
C LEU A 349 -8.11 -17.31 18.52
N SER A 350 -6.99 -17.83 18.04
CA SER A 350 -5.64 -17.40 18.41
C SER A 350 -4.90 -16.93 17.16
N ILE A 351 -4.20 -15.79 17.23
CA ILE A 351 -3.58 -15.14 16.06
C ILE A 351 -2.07 -15.06 16.27
N TYR A 352 -1.32 -15.38 15.22
CA TYR A 352 0.11 -15.17 15.18
C TYR A 352 0.50 -14.32 13.97
N ASP A 353 1.15 -13.18 14.21
CA ASP A 353 1.79 -12.35 13.17
C ASP A 353 2.97 -11.59 13.80
N SER A 354 4.19 -11.94 13.40
CA SER A 354 5.42 -11.38 13.97
C SER A 354 5.63 -9.90 13.68
N ASN A 355 5.13 -9.40 12.55
CA ASN A 355 5.28 -7.99 12.17
C ASN A 355 4.28 -7.10 12.91
N VAL A 356 3.05 -7.60 13.09
CA VAL A 356 1.99 -6.89 13.81
C VAL A 356 2.30 -6.78 15.31
N GLU A 357 2.94 -7.79 15.88
CA GLU A 357 3.38 -7.74 17.27
C GLU A 357 4.39 -6.62 17.52
N TYR A 358 5.33 -6.40 16.58
CA TYR A 358 6.27 -5.30 16.64
C TYR A 358 5.58 -3.93 16.51
N ALA A 359 4.63 -3.79 15.60
CA ALA A 359 3.88 -2.55 15.36
C ALA A 359 2.90 -2.18 16.48
N ARG A 360 2.47 -3.15 17.30
CA ARG A 360 1.62 -2.93 18.49
C ARG A 360 2.22 -1.94 19.49
N VAL A 361 3.54 -1.70 19.42
CA VAL A 361 4.26 -0.81 20.33
C VAL A 361 4.50 0.58 19.71
N HIS A 362 4.47 0.73 18.36
CA HIS A 362 4.90 1.95 17.67
C HIS A 362 4.07 2.30 16.43
N GLY A 363 3.64 3.57 16.28
CA GLY A 363 3.22 4.19 15.05
C GLY A 363 1.72 4.24 14.74
N ALA A 364 1.36 4.68 13.53
CA ALA A 364 -0.02 4.92 13.08
C ALA A 364 -0.93 3.67 13.06
N ASN A 365 -0.36 2.47 13.04
CA ASN A 365 -1.08 1.21 13.11
C ASN A 365 -1.58 0.90 14.54
N LYS A 366 -0.91 1.42 15.58
CA LYS A 366 -1.37 1.28 16.96
C LYS A 366 -2.76 1.88 17.15
N ASP A 367 -2.98 3.11 16.70
CA ASP A 367 -4.27 3.80 16.83
C ASP A 367 -5.37 3.05 16.05
N TYR A 368 -5.04 2.46 14.91
CA TYR A 368 -5.97 1.63 14.15
C TYR A 368 -6.31 0.34 14.89
N ILE A 369 -5.33 -0.37 15.45
CA ILE A 369 -5.52 -1.62 16.20
C ILE A 369 -6.35 -1.36 17.46
N GLU A 370 -5.98 -0.34 18.24
CA GLU A 370 -6.66 -0.01 19.50
C GLU A 370 -8.06 0.59 19.29
N GLY A 371 -8.27 1.36 18.20
CA GLY A 371 -9.53 2.05 17.92
C GLY A 371 -10.54 1.22 17.13
N LYS A 372 -10.08 0.36 16.22
CA LYS A 372 -10.93 -0.44 15.33
C LYS A 372 -11.13 -1.88 15.79
N ILE A 373 -10.08 -2.50 16.35
CA ILE A 373 -10.05 -3.93 16.67
C ILE A 373 -9.36 -4.21 18.03
N PRO A 374 -9.77 -3.51 19.12
CA PRO A 374 -9.14 -3.69 20.42
C PRO A 374 -9.20 -5.14 20.93
N HIS A 375 -10.26 -5.86 20.56
CA HIS A 375 -10.46 -7.27 20.90
C HIS A 375 -9.53 -8.20 20.12
N VAL A 376 -9.16 -7.87 18.87
CA VAL A 376 -8.21 -8.67 18.08
C VAL A 376 -6.80 -8.59 18.65
N SER A 377 -6.42 -7.45 19.20
CA SER A 377 -5.10 -7.30 19.83
C SER A 377 -4.90 -8.23 21.03
N SER A 378 -5.97 -8.60 21.74
CA SER A 378 -5.92 -9.54 22.85
C SER A 378 -5.72 -10.99 22.42
N LEU A 379 -5.96 -11.31 21.15
CA LEU A 379 -5.81 -12.65 20.56
C LEU A 379 -4.45 -12.88 19.90
N LEU A 380 -3.62 -11.83 19.82
CA LEU A 380 -2.26 -11.94 19.32
C LEU A 380 -1.39 -12.68 20.34
N ASN A 381 -0.73 -13.74 19.88
CA ASN A 381 0.18 -14.55 20.67
C ASN A 381 1.56 -14.57 19.99
N SER A 382 2.60 -14.27 20.75
CA SER A 382 3.99 -14.27 20.29
C SER A 382 4.58 -15.65 20.07
N ASN A 383 3.97 -16.67 20.70
CA ASN A 383 4.45 -18.05 20.61
C ASN A 383 3.75 -18.80 19.47
N PHE A 384 4.46 -18.99 18.38
CA PHE A 384 3.99 -19.68 17.19
C PHE A 384 3.52 -21.12 17.49
N ASP A 385 4.30 -21.87 18.27
CA ASP A 385 4.01 -23.27 18.58
C ASP A 385 2.75 -23.38 19.46
N ASP A 386 2.55 -22.47 20.40
CA ASP A 386 1.36 -22.45 21.25
C ASP A 386 0.09 -22.22 20.42
N VAL A 387 0.14 -21.30 19.45
CA VAL A 387 -0.99 -21.00 18.55
C VAL A 387 -1.36 -22.24 17.75
N ILE A 388 -0.37 -22.95 17.20
CA ILE A 388 -0.60 -24.17 16.43
C ILE A 388 -1.11 -25.29 17.34
N ASN A 389 -0.45 -25.55 18.47
CA ASN A 389 -0.76 -26.69 19.34
C ASN A 389 -2.17 -26.63 19.91
N ASN A 390 -2.65 -25.43 20.23
CA ASN A 390 -3.97 -25.20 20.84
C ASN A 390 -5.13 -25.08 19.83
N SER A 391 -4.89 -25.25 18.54
CA SER A 391 -5.90 -25.15 17.49
C SER A 391 -6.25 -26.48 16.86
N ASP A 392 -7.44 -26.59 16.27
CA ASP A 392 -7.91 -27.73 15.47
C ASP A 392 -7.86 -27.39 13.95
N VAL A 393 -8.06 -26.10 13.61
CA VAL A 393 -7.97 -25.56 12.25
C VAL A 393 -6.90 -24.49 12.23
N ILE A 394 -6.03 -24.54 11.23
CA ILE A 394 -4.94 -23.58 11.02
C ILE A 394 -5.17 -22.86 9.70
N ILE A 395 -5.36 -21.55 9.75
CA ILE A 395 -5.54 -20.70 8.58
C ILE A 395 -4.19 -20.06 8.22
N LEU A 396 -3.72 -20.28 7.00
CA LEU A 396 -2.53 -19.62 6.47
C LEU A 396 -2.97 -18.32 5.77
N GLY A 397 -2.87 -17.19 6.47
CA GLY A 397 -3.43 -15.91 6.06
C GLY A 397 -2.50 -15.08 5.16
N ASN A 398 -1.19 -15.13 5.38
CA ASN A 398 -0.22 -14.45 4.53
C ASN A 398 0.94 -15.36 4.10
N ARG A 399 1.76 -14.91 3.14
CA ARG A 399 2.86 -15.69 2.54
C ARG A 399 4.17 -15.60 3.31
N ASP A 400 4.13 -15.70 4.64
CA ASP A 400 5.35 -15.88 5.41
C ASP A 400 5.88 -17.32 5.19
N GLU A 401 7.12 -17.44 4.72
CA GLU A 401 7.72 -18.73 4.36
C GLU A 401 7.75 -19.76 5.52
N LYS A 402 7.77 -19.30 6.75
CA LYS A 402 7.69 -20.17 7.92
C LYS A 402 6.39 -20.98 8.02
N PHE A 403 5.32 -20.52 7.34
CA PHE A 403 4.03 -21.23 7.32
C PHE A 403 3.98 -22.34 6.27
N ARG A 404 4.91 -22.33 5.31
CA ARG A 404 4.95 -23.30 4.20
C ARG A 404 4.98 -24.75 4.66
N ALA A 405 5.73 -25.04 5.71
CA ALA A 405 5.85 -26.40 6.24
C ALA A 405 4.51 -26.96 6.74
N LEU A 406 3.65 -26.11 7.30
CA LEU A 406 2.30 -26.49 7.75
C LEU A 406 1.38 -26.82 6.56
N ALA A 407 1.50 -26.08 5.45
CA ALA A 407 0.75 -26.38 4.24
C ALA A 407 1.12 -27.75 3.68
N GLN A 408 2.43 -28.07 3.67
CA GLN A 408 2.96 -29.33 3.14
C GLN A 408 2.64 -30.53 4.03
N ASN A 409 2.74 -30.36 5.34
CA ASN A 409 2.58 -31.41 6.34
C ASN A 409 1.67 -30.90 7.47
N ALA A 410 0.35 -30.98 7.24
CA ALA A 410 -0.60 -30.65 8.28
C ALA A 410 -0.36 -31.48 9.53
N PRO A 411 -0.25 -30.88 10.73
CA PRO A 411 -0.03 -31.63 11.97
C PRO A 411 -1.14 -32.64 12.23
N ASP A 412 -0.85 -33.71 12.95
CA ASP A 412 -1.80 -34.78 13.19
C ASP A 412 -3.07 -34.28 13.91
N GLY A 413 -4.22 -34.68 13.36
CA GLY A 413 -5.54 -34.30 13.89
C GLY A 413 -5.98 -32.87 13.55
N LYS A 414 -5.18 -32.08 12.84
CA LYS A 414 -5.49 -30.69 12.48
C LYS A 414 -5.85 -30.57 11.01
N GLN A 415 -6.67 -29.55 10.70
CA GLN A 415 -6.99 -29.13 9.34
C GLN A 415 -6.22 -27.85 9.01
N VAL A 416 -5.74 -27.71 7.77
CA VAL A 416 -5.05 -26.52 7.30
C VAL A 416 -5.85 -25.89 6.16
N VAL A 417 -6.16 -24.61 6.30
CA VAL A 417 -6.83 -23.81 5.25
C VAL A 417 -5.77 -22.88 4.62
N ASP A 418 -5.39 -23.18 3.41
CA ASP A 418 -4.38 -22.43 2.66
C ASP A 418 -5.03 -21.31 1.82
N LEU A 419 -5.11 -20.10 2.38
CA LEU A 419 -5.66 -18.93 1.69
C LEU A 419 -4.68 -18.32 0.70
N VAL A 420 -3.38 -18.60 0.84
CA VAL A 420 -2.32 -17.92 0.08
C VAL A 420 -1.69 -18.75 -1.02
N GLY A 421 -2.02 -20.06 -1.03
CA GLY A 421 -1.60 -20.94 -2.07
C GLY A 421 -0.14 -21.36 -2.01
N PHE A 422 0.28 -21.86 -0.89
CA PHE A 422 1.52 -22.61 -0.79
C PHE A 422 1.44 -23.96 -1.52
N MET A 423 0.25 -24.57 -1.54
CA MET A 423 0.00 -25.87 -2.14
C MET A 423 -0.93 -25.77 -3.37
N SER A 424 -1.04 -26.85 -4.10
CA SER A 424 -2.04 -27.10 -5.13
C SER A 424 -2.74 -28.43 -4.88
N LYS A 425 -3.86 -28.68 -5.55
CA LYS A 425 -4.58 -29.96 -5.46
C LYS A 425 -3.68 -31.17 -5.75
N ALA A 426 -2.76 -31.01 -6.70
CA ALA A 426 -1.81 -32.06 -7.10
C ALA A 426 -0.72 -32.35 -6.05
N THR A 427 -0.37 -31.36 -5.23
CA THR A 427 0.71 -31.46 -4.24
C THR A 427 0.20 -31.75 -2.83
N CYS A 428 -1.10 -31.70 -2.60
CA CYS A 428 -1.72 -32.00 -1.31
C CYS A 428 -1.87 -33.53 -1.12
N ALA A 429 -0.89 -34.14 -0.46
CA ALA A 429 -0.85 -35.59 -0.28
C ALA A 429 -1.75 -36.13 0.84
N THR A 430 -2.15 -35.29 1.79
CA THR A 430 -2.73 -35.75 3.08
C THR A 430 -4.25 -35.61 3.20
N GLY A 431 -4.94 -34.90 2.31
CA GLY A 431 -6.37 -34.60 2.41
C GLY A 431 -6.74 -33.74 3.64
N ARG A 432 -5.75 -33.26 4.39
CA ARG A 432 -5.93 -32.39 5.57
C ARG A 432 -5.64 -30.91 5.30
N THR A 433 -5.21 -30.58 4.10
CA THR A 433 -5.02 -29.21 3.65
C THR A 433 -6.03 -28.90 2.56
N GLU A 434 -6.77 -27.82 2.72
CA GLU A 434 -7.73 -27.31 1.73
C GLU A 434 -7.34 -25.89 1.33
N GLY A 435 -7.27 -25.62 0.01
CA GLY A 435 -7.03 -24.29 -0.50
C GLY A 435 -8.32 -23.56 -0.85
N ILE A 436 -8.30 -22.22 -0.78
CA ILE A 436 -9.49 -21.41 -1.10
C ILE A 436 -9.96 -21.57 -2.56
N CYS A 437 -9.06 -21.93 -3.47
CA CYS A 437 -9.34 -22.04 -4.91
C CYS A 437 -9.01 -23.42 -5.50
N TRP A 438 -8.78 -24.45 -4.71
CA TRP A 438 -8.47 -25.80 -5.19
C TRP A 438 -8.96 -26.90 -4.23
#